data_2106ef091c4c42b9c2769cad448772ca
#
_entry.id   2106ef091c4c42b9c2769cad448772ca
#
_cell.length_a   1.000
_cell.length_b   1.000
_cell.length_c   1.000
_cell.angle_alpha   90.00
_cell.angle_beta   90.00
_cell.angle_gamma   90.00
#
_symmetry.space_group_name_H-M   'P 1'
#
loop_
_entity.id
_entity.type
_entity.pdbx_description
1 polymer ?
#
loop_
_entity_poly.entity_id
_entity_poly.type
_entity_poly.pdbx_seq_one_letter_code
_entity_poly.pdbx_strand_id
1 'polypeptide(L)'
;TVAYQVVFEKRIEGAVKNTAVAGSDNTEDDQDENTVVVKPPVLKIEKSTAHKSYKEGQSGEYKIRVTQRNENMTAHQVVVEDHFEQEGMEISQIRVKYNGEDITKQCEIIIDENLRKFKIITGKDVSEKDELLVIYQTAFKKMITGDIKNIAESYSDDADKVRDDQVVVMEAVQPALMITKKVDKTTYKVGDICEYQLVVMQTIKDA
;
A
#
# COMPACT_ATOMS: atom_id res chain seq x y z
N THR A 1 32.43 36.86 -23.85
CA THR A 1 31.69 35.62 -23.54
C THR A 1 31.19 35.71 -22.12
N VAL A 2 29.90 35.46 -21.88
CA VAL A 2 29.29 35.35 -20.58
C VAL A 2 28.82 33.89 -20.39
N ALA A 3 29.17 33.26 -19.27
CA ALA A 3 28.70 31.94 -18.90
C ALA A 3 28.06 32.01 -17.50
N TYR A 4 26.93 31.34 -17.33
CA TYR A 4 26.23 31.26 -16.07
C TYR A 4 25.55 29.90 -15.91
N GLN A 5 25.18 29.54 -14.68
CA GLN A 5 24.45 28.32 -14.35
C GLN A 5 23.06 28.66 -13.84
N VAL A 6 22.11 27.83 -14.17
CA VAL A 6 20.72 27.90 -13.70
C VAL A 6 20.39 26.62 -12.94
N VAL A 7 19.82 26.73 -11.75
CA VAL A 7 19.33 25.63 -10.95
C VAL A 7 17.79 25.67 -10.97
N PHE A 8 17.19 24.52 -11.30
CA PHE A 8 15.74 24.35 -11.27
C PHE A 8 15.34 23.81 -9.89
N GLU A 9 14.88 24.68 -9.00
CA GLU A 9 14.56 24.33 -7.59
C GLU A 9 13.15 23.78 -7.41
N LYS A 10 12.31 23.83 -8.43
CA LYS A 10 10.92 23.37 -8.38
C LYS A 10 10.55 22.69 -9.68
N ARG A 11 9.54 21.82 -9.61
CA ARG A 11 8.89 21.28 -10.79
C ARG A 11 8.39 22.41 -11.69
N ILE A 12 8.75 22.35 -12.96
CA ILE A 12 8.28 23.26 -14.00
C ILE A 12 7.53 22.44 -15.02
N GLU A 13 6.29 22.81 -15.29
CA GLU A 13 5.50 22.17 -16.34
C GLU A 13 5.82 22.83 -17.68
N GLY A 14 6.13 21.99 -18.68
CA GLY A 14 6.43 22.44 -20.03
C GLY A 14 7.89 22.85 -20.23
N ALA A 15 8.11 23.68 -21.22
CA ALA A 15 9.43 24.13 -21.63
C ALA A 15 9.78 25.47 -20.99
N VAL A 16 11.01 25.59 -20.55
CA VAL A 16 11.59 26.83 -20.01
C VAL A 16 12.38 27.51 -21.12
N LYS A 17 11.90 28.67 -21.53
CA LYS A 17 12.56 29.51 -22.52
C LYS A 17 13.49 30.50 -21.82
N ASN A 18 14.72 30.58 -22.28
CA ASN A 18 15.70 31.56 -21.84
C ASN A 18 16.11 32.44 -23.03
N THR A 19 15.95 33.73 -22.88
CA THR A 19 16.25 34.71 -23.93
C THR A 19 17.40 35.59 -23.46
N ALA A 20 18.41 35.75 -24.26
CA ALA A 20 19.50 36.72 -24.09
C ALA A 20 19.32 37.89 -25.05
N VAL A 21 19.53 39.10 -24.54
CA VAL A 21 19.48 40.32 -25.35
C VAL A 21 20.80 41.05 -25.17
N ALA A 22 21.35 41.55 -26.27
CA ALA A 22 22.53 42.37 -26.29
C ALA A 22 22.28 43.64 -27.11
N GLY A 23 22.62 44.79 -26.54
CA GLY A 23 22.45 46.09 -27.18
C GLY A 23 23.47 47.09 -26.74
N SER A 24 23.58 48.21 -27.43
CA SER A 24 24.37 49.36 -27.07
C SER A 24 23.69 50.65 -27.55
N ASP A 25 24.17 51.79 -27.05
CA ASP A 25 23.57 53.10 -27.39
C ASP A 25 23.57 53.45 -28.87
N ASN A 26 24.34 52.72 -29.70
CA ASN A 26 24.51 53.00 -31.14
C ASN A 26 24.14 51.81 -32.03
N THR A 27 23.57 50.73 -31.51
CA THR A 27 23.13 49.57 -32.28
C THR A 27 21.71 49.20 -31.93
N GLU A 28 21.02 48.56 -32.85
CA GLU A 28 19.78 47.87 -32.50
C GLU A 28 20.08 46.66 -31.58
N ASP A 29 19.16 46.36 -30.72
CA ASP A 29 19.26 45.18 -29.85
C ASP A 29 19.19 43.91 -30.70
N ASP A 30 20.05 42.96 -30.38
CA ASP A 30 20.02 41.60 -30.94
C ASP A 30 19.67 40.60 -29.83
N GLN A 31 18.87 39.62 -30.16
CA GLN A 31 18.43 38.62 -29.20
C GLN A 31 18.54 37.20 -29.75
N ASP A 32 18.86 36.29 -28.83
CA ASP A 32 18.81 34.86 -29.12
C ASP A 32 18.14 34.12 -27.96
N GLU A 33 17.55 32.96 -28.26
CA GLU A 33 16.80 32.19 -27.28
C GLU A 33 17.10 30.69 -27.33
N ASN A 34 17.02 30.06 -26.17
CA ASN A 34 17.11 28.62 -26.07
C ASN A 34 16.02 28.08 -25.14
N THR A 35 15.57 26.87 -25.42
CA THR A 35 14.50 26.22 -24.67
C THR A 35 14.98 24.91 -24.12
N VAL A 36 14.73 24.67 -22.82
CA VAL A 36 15.02 23.42 -22.14
C VAL A 36 13.75 22.83 -21.54
N VAL A 37 13.68 21.53 -21.45
CA VAL A 37 12.56 20.81 -20.80
C VAL A 37 13.08 20.21 -19.50
N VAL A 38 12.46 20.58 -18.39
CA VAL A 38 12.74 20.01 -17.08
C VAL A 38 11.86 18.79 -16.91
N LYS A 39 12.45 17.59 -16.85
CA LYS A 39 11.70 16.36 -16.61
C LYS A 39 11.53 16.13 -15.13
N PRO A 40 10.33 15.75 -14.64
CA PRO A 40 10.15 15.37 -13.25
C PRO A 40 10.77 14.00 -12.96
N PRO A 41 11.14 13.71 -11.69
CA PRO A 41 11.47 12.35 -11.28
C PRO A 41 10.26 11.43 -11.42
N VAL A 42 10.51 10.13 -11.64
CA VAL A 42 9.46 9.13 -11.80
C VAL A 42 9.57 8.10 -10.69
N LEU A 43 8.62 8.11 -9.78
CA LEU A 43 8.50 7.09 -8.75
C LEU A 43 8.02 5.75 -9.33
N LYS A 44 8.42 4.68 -8.67
CA LYS A 44 7.89 3.32 -8.84
C LYS A 44 7.40 2.84 -7.49
N ILE A 45 6.18 2.32 -7.45
CA ILE A 45 5.62 1.67 -6.28
C ILE A 45 5.37 0.20 -6.57
N GLU A 46 5.64 -0.68 -5.60
CA GLU A 46 5.37 -2.12 -5.66
C GLU A 46 4.73 -2.53 -4.34
N LYS A 47 3.51 -3.08 -4.43
CA LYS A 47 2.76 -3.58 -3.30
C LYS A 47 2.76 -5.10 -3.30
N SER A 48 2.90 -5.72 -2.12
CA SER A 48 2.90 -7.17 -1.99
C SER A 48 2.33 -7.63 -0.66
N THR A 49 1.83 -8.88 -0.64
CA THR A 49 1.44 -9.61 0.57
C THR A 49 1.85 -11.07 0.43
N ALA A 50 2.07 -11.76 1.55
CA ALA A 50 2.54 -13.13 1.56
C ALA A 50 1.48 -14.14 1.08
N HIS A 51 0.20 -13.86 1.30
CA HIS A 51 -0.90 -14.78 0.99
C HIS A 51 -1.93 -14.12 0.08
N LYS A 52 -2.59 -14.95 -0.72
CA LYS A 52 -3.71 -14.51 -1.59
C LYS A 52 -5.08 -14.73 -0.95
N SER A 53 -5.11 -15.46 0.17
CA SER A 53 -6.33 -15.69 0.96
C SER A 53 -6.06 -15.62 2.46
N TYR A 54 -7.09 -15.26 3.21
CA TYR A 54 -7.08 -15.17 4.67
C TYR A 54 -8.41 -15.68 5.23
N LYS A 55 -8.40 -16.09 6.50
CA LYS A 55 -9.61 -16.44 7.27
C LYS A 55 -9.97 -15.29 8.21
N GLU A 56 -11.22 -15.25 8.64
CA GLU A 56 -11.65 -14.37 9.72
C GLU A 56 -10.78 -14.56 10.96
N GLY A 57 -10.39 -13.45 11.59
CA GLY A 57 -9.48 -13.44 12.74
C GLY A 57 -7.99 -13.56 12.41
N GLN A 58 -7.62 -13.87 11.16
CA GLN A 58 -6.21 -13.90 10.75
C GLN A 58 -5.65 -12.51 10.54
N SER A 59 -4.31 -12.41 10.57
CA SER A 59 -3.57 -11.22 10.19
C SER A 59 -2.63 -11.52 9.03
N GLY A 60 -2.42 -10.52 8.17
CA GLY A 60 -1.50 -10.57 7.04
C GLY A 60 -0.50 -9.42 7.05
N GLU A 61 0.73 -9.70 6.65
CA GLU A 61 1.74 -8.67 6.43
C GLU A 61 1.66 -8.15 4.99
N TYR A 62 1.66 -6.83 4.86
CA TYR A 62 1.76 -6.12 3.59
C TYR A 62 3.05 -5.32 3.53
N LYS A 63 3.57 -5.17 2.32
CA LYS A 63 4.76 -4.39 2.03
C LYS A 63 4.49 -3.45 0.86
N ILE A 64 4.96 -2.22 1.01
CA ILE A 64 4.98 -1.21 -0.06
C ILE A 64 6.42 -0.78 -0.22
N ARG A 65 6.93 -0.96 -1.44
CA ARG A 65 8.28 -0.55 -1.82
C ARG A 65 8.19 0.62 -2.78
N VAL A 66 8.89 1.70 -2.48
CA VAL A 66 8.97 2.89 -3.34
C VAL A 66 10.43 3.11 -3.75
N THR A 67 10.65 3.31 -5.02
CA THR A 67 11.95 3.62 -5.63
C THR A 67 11.78 4.71 -6.68
N GLN A 68 12.85 5.33 -7.11
CA GLN A 68 12.89 6.29 -8.21
C GLN A 68 13.56 5.63 -9.43
N ARG A 69 13.08 5.92 -10.66
CA ARG A 69 13.49 5.21 -11.88
C ARG A 69 14.50 5.94 -12.75
N ASN A 70 14.57 7.26 -12.64
CA ASN A 70 15.39 8.06 -13.54
C ASN A 70 16.80 8.24 -12.99
N GLU A 71 17.78 8.07 -13.84
CA GLU A 71 19.18 8.34 -13.50
C GLU A 71 19.37 9.82 -13.12
N ASN A 72 20.18 10.05 -12.09
CA ASN A 72 20.56 11.39 -11.61
C ASN A 72 19.39 12.32 -11.22
N MET A 73 18.24 11.74 -10.84
CA MET A 73 17.11 12.49 -10.33
C MET A 73 16.76 12.09 -8.90
N THR A 74 16.11 12.99 -8.20
CA THR A 74 15.66 12.80 -6.82
C THR A 74 14.21 13.26 -6.70
N ALA A 75 13.35 12.42 -6.15
CA ALA A 75 12.00 12.79 -5.77
C ALA A 75 12.01 13.33 -4.33
N HIS A 76 11.56 14.58 -4.15
CA HIS A 76 11.67 15.30 -2.88
C HIS A 76 10.44 15.12 -2.00
N GLN A 77 10.64 14.88 -0.70
CA GLN A 77 9.57 14.79 0.30
C GLN A 77 8.52 13.73 -0.03
N VAL A 78 8.97 12.48 -0.23
CA VAL A 78 8.11 11.37 -0.65
C VAL A 78 7.06 11.04 0.40
N VAL A 79 5.81 10.92 -0.06
CA VAL A 79 4.63 10.54 0.72
C VAL A 79 4.15 9.18 0.25
N VAL A 80 3.69 8.33 1.19
CA VAL A 80 3.06 7.04 0.91
C VAL A 80 1.67 7.02 1.55
N GLU A 81 0.67 6.63 0.78
CA GLU A 81 -0.70 6.43 1.24
C GLU A 81 -1.14 5.00 0.94
N ASP A 82 -2.01 4.46 1.78
CA ASP A 82 -2.57 3.13 1.61
C ASP A 82 -4.00 3.06 2.13
N HIS A 83 -4.85 2.28 1.45
CA HIS A 83 -6.21 2.06 1.92
C HIS A 83 -6.81 0.76 1.39
N PHE A 84 -7.73 0.20 2.17
CA PHE A 84 -8.66 -0.84 1.73
C PHE A 84 -9.96 -0.22 1.22
N GLU A 85 -10.47 -0.73 0.09
CA GLU A 85 -11.78 -0.29 -0.42
C GLU A 85 -12.93 -0.81 0.47
N GLN A 86 -12.78 -2.01 1.03
CA GLN A 86 -13.79 -2.66 1.87
C GLN A 86 -13.57 -2.33 3.35
N GLU A 87 -14.61 -2.59 4.16
CA GLU A 87 -14.55 -2.53 5.62
C GLU A 87 -14.30 -3.91 6.23
N GLY A 88 -13.85 -3.92 7.50
CA GLY A 88 -13.62 -5.15 8.26
C GLY A 88 -12.17 -5.55 8.36
N MET A 89 -11.25 -4.69 7.93
CA MET A 89 -9.82 -4.81 8.18
C MET A 89 -9.36 -3.72 9.13
N GLU A 90 -8.31 -4.03 9.91
CA GLU A 90 -7.64 -3.07 10.79
C GLU A 90 -6.14 -3.10 10.52
N ILE A 91 -5.58 -1.95 10.13
CA ILE A 91 -4.15 -1.76 9.91
C ILE A 91 -3.47 -1.47 11.26
N SER A 92 -2.31 -2.06 11.46
CA SER A 92 -1.50 -1.89 12.67
C SER A 92 -0.02 -2.11 12.41
N GLN A 93 0.83 -1.85 13.40
CA GLN A 93 2.26 -2.14 13.40
C GLN A 93 3.01 -1.60 12.17
N ILE A 94 2.70 -0.37 11.76
CA ILE A 94 3.38 0.27 10.63
C ILE A 94 4.85 0.51 10.98
N ARG A 95 5.73 0.07 10.09
CA ARG A 95 7.18 0.31 10.12
C ARG A 95 7.64 0.87 8.80
N VAL A 96 8.52 1.86 8.85
CA VAL A 96 9.09 2.52 7.68
C VAL A 96 10.60 2.36 7.70
N LYS A 97 11.15 1.85 6.60
CA LYS A 97 12.59 1.72 6.40
C LYS A 97 13.03 2.55 5.22
N TYR A 98 14.18 3.17 5.35
CA TYR A 98 14.86 3.88 4.27
C TYR A 98 16.28 3.30 4.13
N ASN A 99 16.59 2.75 2.96
CA ASN A 99 17.84 2.04 2.69
C ASN A 99 18.17 0.95 3.74
N GLY A 100 17.11 0.26 4.23
CA GLY A 100 17.20 -0.79 5.24
C GLY A 100 17.20 -0.31 6.69
N GLU A 101 17.44 0.97 6.97
CA GLU A 101 17.39 1.57 8.30
C GLU A 101 15.94 1.88 8.71
N ASP A 102 15.57 1.59 9.96
CA ASP A 102 14.24 1.92 10.50
C ASP A 102 14.13 3.41 10.82
N ILE A 103 13.29 4.11 10.09
CA ILE A 103 13.01 5.54 10.25
C ILE A 103 11.60 5.81 10.77
N THR A 104 10.87 4.81 11.25
CA THR A 104 9.45 4.91 11.65
C THR A 104 9.18 6.09 12.58
N LYS A 105 10.07 6.33 13.55
CA LYS A 105 9.94 7.44 14.51
C LYS A 105 10.26 8.83 13.93
N GLN A 106 10.85 8.89 12.74
CA GLN A 106 11.17 10.12 12.03
C GLN A 106 10.05 10.55 11.10
N CYS A 107 9.09 9.64 10.81
CA CYS A 107 7.97 9.88 9.92
C CYS A 107 6.75 10.40 10.69
N GLU A 108 5.95 11.23 10.04
CA GLU A 108 4.59 11.51 10.48
C GLU A 108 3.65 10.44 9.89
N ILE A 109 3.01 9.65 10.76
CA ILE A 109 2.11 8.58 10.37
C ILE A 109 0.69 8.94 10.83
N ILE A 110 -0.20 9.14 9.89
CA ILE A 110 -1.61 9.47 10.10
C ILE A 110 -2.43 8.25 9.73
N ILE A 111 -3.18 7.71 10.68
CA ILE A 111 -4.09 6.57 10.47
C ILE A 111 -5.52 7.08 10.65
N ASP A 112 -6.45 6.67 9.78
CA ASP A 112 -7.86 7.03 9.92
C ASP A 112 -8.51 6.33 11.14
N GLU A 113 -9.63 6.88 11.61
CA GLU A 113 -10.35 6.37 12.78
C GLU A 113 -10.86 4.92 12.61
N ASN A 114 -11.06 4.48 11.37
CA ASN A 114 -11.50 3.12 11.03
C ASN A 114 -10.34 2.14 10.85
N LEU A 115 -9.08 2.58 11.04
CA LEU A 115 -7.85 1.80 10.92
C LEU A 115 -7.67 1.09 9.56
N ARG A 116 -8.27 1.61 8.50
CA ARG A 116 -8.20 1.04 7.14
C ARG A 116 -7.44 1.87 6.13
N LYS A 117 -6.99 3.05 6.53
CA LYS A 117 -6.16 3.96 5.73
C LYS A 117 -5.02 4.50 6.54
N PHE A 118 -3.91 4.74 5.88
CA PHE A 118 -2.85 5.56 6.45
C PHE A 118 -2.22 6.47 5.41
N LYS A 119 -1.61 7.55 5.91
CA LYS A 119 -0.72 8.42 5.18
C LYS A 119 0.58 8.56 5.94
N ILE A 120 1.69 8.42 5.26
CA ILE A 120 3.04 8.58 5.82
C ILE A 120 3.74 9.71 5.10
N ILE A 121 4.07 10.76 5.85
CA ILE A 121 4.95 11.84 5.40
C ILE A 121 6.35 11.46 5.88
N THR A 122 7.21 11.05 4.96
CA THR A 122 8.48 10.40 5.31
C THR A 122 9.56 11.39 5.66
N GLY A 123 9.47 12.64 5.19
CA GLY A 123 10.53 13.63 5.27
C GLY A 123 11.82 13.20 4.55
N LYS A 124 11.73 12.23 3.64
CA LYS A 124 12.87 11.70 2.88
C LYS A 124 12.73 12.00 1.40
N ASP A 125 13.87 12.28 0.81
CA ASP A 125 14.07 12.32 -0.63
C ASP A 125 14.44 10.91 -1.11
N VAL A 126 13.99 10.53 -2.31
CA VAL A 126 14.29 9.23 -2.90
C VAL A 126 15.00 9.41 -4.23
N SER A 127 16.28 9.08 -4.26
CA SER A 127 17.15 9.10 -5.44
C SER A 127 17.16 7.73 -6.13
N GLU A 128 17.86 7.59 -7.25
CA GLU A 128 17.94 6.39 -8.07
C GLU A 128 18.31 5.10 -7.30
N LYS A 129 19.18 5.21 -6.29
CA LYS A 129 19.67 4.05 -5.51
C LYS A 129 18.95 3.85 -4.19
N ASP A 130 18.02 4.73 -3.88
CA ASP A 130 17.32 4.70 -2.61
C ASP A 130 16.08 3.80 -2.67
N GLU A 131 15.79 3.19 -1.54
CA GLU A 131 14.61 2.38 -1.31
C GLU A 131 13.87 2.85 -0.06
N LEU A 132 12.59 3.15 -0.22
CA LEU A 132 11.67 3.34 0.89
C LEU A 132 10.77 2.11 0.98
N LEU A 133 10.73 1.46 2.15
CA LEU A 133 9.95 0.25 2.40
C LEU A 133 9.01 0.46 3.58
N VAL A 134 7.71 0.39 3.33
CA VAL A 134 6.67 0.38 4.37
C VAL A 134 6.22 -1.05 4.60
N ILE A 135 6.16 -1.49 5.86
CA ILE A 135 5.70 -2.82 6.30
C ILE A 135 4.63 -2.60 7.35
N TYR A 136 3.49 -3.28 7.22
CA TYR A 136 2.41 -3.20 8.20
C TYR A 136 1.63 -4.50 8.31
N GLN A 137 0.89 -4.66 9.41
CA GLN A 137 -0.02 -5.78 9.64
C GLN A 137 -1.45 -5.35 9.40
N THR A 138 -2.24 -6.26 8.84
CA THR A 138 -3.69 -6.10 8.67
C THR A 138 -4.40 -7.26 9.33
N ALA A 139 -5.31 -6.99 10.27
CA ALA A 139 -6.19 -7.98 10.85
C ALA A 139 -7.52 -8.02 10.09
N PHE A 140 -7.98 -9.22 9.69
CA PHE A 140 -9.27 -9.46 9.03
C PHE A 140 -10.32 -9.78 10.09
N LYS A 141 -11.09 -8.77 10.52
CA LYS A 141 -11.96 -8.84 11.72
C LYS A 141 -13.31 -9.49 11.49
N LYS A 142 -13.79 -9.49 10.26
CA LYS A 142 -15.06 -10.12 9.88
C LYS A 142 -14.95 -10.74 8.50
N MET A 143 -15.78 -11.74 8.25
CA MET A 143 -15.90 -12.35 6.92
C MET A 143 -16.34 -11.32 5.88
N ILE A 144 -15.62 -11.27 4.78
CA ILE A 144 -15.91 -10.41 3.62
C ILE A 144 -16.06 -11.32 2.41
N THR A 145 -17.15 -11.15 1.68
CA THR A 145 -17.41 -11.91 0.45
C THR A 145 -16.87 -11.15 -0.76
N GLY A 146 -16.19 -11.86 -1.64
CA GLY A 146 -15.60 -11.30 -2.85
C GLY A 146 -14.16 -10.80 -2.65
N ASP A 147 -13.71 -10.02 -3.61
CA ASP A 147 -12.36 -9.49 -3.66
C ASP A 147 -12.16 -8.37 -2.63
N ILE A 148 -11.08 -8.46 -1.88
CA ILE A 148 -10.61 -7.42 -0.96
C ILE A 148 -9.44 -6.73 -1.62
N LYS A 149 -9.67 -5.49 -2.04
CA LYS A 149 -8.68 -4.68 -2.72
C LYS A 149 -8.01 -3.72 -1.78
N ASN A 150 -6.68 -3.75 -1.77
CA ASN A 150 -5.84 -2.83 -1.03
C ASN A 150 -4.95 -2.06 -2.01
N ILE A 151 -5.01 -0.73 -1.92
CA ILE A 151 -4.39 0.20 -2.84
C ILE A 151 -3.32 0.99 -2.11
N ALA A 152 -2.12 1.04 -2.70
CA ALA A 152 -1.03 1.90 -2.28
C ALA A 152 -0.77 2.99 -3.32
N GLU A 153 -0.50 4.19 -2.87
CA GLU A 153 -0.13 5.34 -3.69
C GLU A 153 1.14 5.98 -3.13
N SER A 154 1.97 6.53 -4.01
CA SER A 154 3.12 7.33 -3.61
C SER A 154 3.29 8.51 -4.55
N TYR A 155 3.70 9.65 -4.01
CA TYR A 155 3.94 10.90 -4.72
C TYR A 155 4.96 11.73 -3.96
N SER A 156 5.42 12.81 -4.58
CA SER A 156 6.31 13.79 -3.95
C SER A 156 5.97 15.20 -4.42
N ASP A 157 6.71 16.20 -3.94
CA ASP A 157 6.51 17.59 -4.34
C ASP A 157 6.76 17.81 -5.83
N ASP A 158 7.62 16.98 -6.44
CA ASP A 158 8.09 17.10 -7.81
C ASP A 158 7.84 15.87 -8.69
N ALA A 159 7.35 14.75 -8.11
CA ALA A 159 6.98 13.53 -8.84
C ALA A 159 5.47 13.31 -8.86
N ASP A 160 4.97 12.84 -10.01
CA ASP A 160 3.57 12.45 -10.14
C ASP A 160 3.20 11.27 -9.25
N LYS A 161 1.92 11.20 -8.89
CA LYS A 161 1.36 10.09 -8.12
C LYS A 161 1.45 8.80 -8.94
N VAL A 162 2.00 7.75 -8.30
CA VAL A 162 2.02 6.38 -8.80
C VAL A 162 1.20 5.49 -7.88
N ARG A 163 0.70 4.38 -8.43
CA ARG A 163 -0.21 3.47 -7.74
C ARG A 163 0.12 2.02 -8.03
N ASP A 164 -0.09 1.16 -7.03
CA ASP A 164 -0.13 -0.30 -7.16
C ASP A 164 -1.17 -0.89 -6.19
N ASP A 165 -1.68 -2.10 -6.47
CA ASP A 165 -2.69 -2.72 -5.63
C ASP A 165 -2.45 -4.23 -5.45
N GLN A 166 -3.02 -4.76 -4.38
CA GLN A 166 -3.11 -6.18 -4.12
C GLN A 166 -4.56 -6.58 -3.85
N VAL A 167 -4.96 -7.70 -4.44
CA VAL A 167 -6.26 -8.31 -4.22
C VAL A 167 -6.06 -9.62 -3.46
N VAL A 168 -6.83 -9.79 -2.38
CA VAL A 168 -6.92 -11.02 -1.61
C VAL A 168 -8.37 -11.41 -1.43
N VAL A 169 -8.65 -12.66 -1.06
CA VAL A 169 -9.99 -13.15 -0.74
C VAL A 169 -10.04 -13.73 0.66
N MET A 170 -11.22 -13.82 1.26
CA MET A 170 -11.39 -14.58 2.49
C MET A 170 -11.93 -15.97 2.20
N GLU A 171 -11.29 -16.96 2.84
CA GLU A 171 -11.73 -18.34 2.82
C GLU A 171 -12.85 -18.56 3.84
N ALA A 172 -14.04 -18.95 3.38
CA ALA A 172 -15.11 -19.36 4.26
C ALA A 172 -14.75 -20.68 4.95
N VAL A 173 -14.75 -20.68 6.26
CA VAL A 173 -14.71 -21.93 7.04
C VAL A 173 -16.13 -22.49 7.05
N GLN A 174 -16.35 -23.57 6.32
CA GLN A 174 -17.66 -24.23 6.36
C GLN A 174 -17.75 -25.11 7.60
N PRO A 175 -18.66 -24.83 8.53
CA PRO A 175 -18.86 -25.71 9.67
C PRO A 175 -19.35 -27.07 9.19
N ALA A 176 -18.76 -28.13 9.72
CA ALA A 176 -19.21 -29.51 9.50
C ALA A 176 -19.74 -30.08 10.81
N LEU A 177 -20.96 -30.61 10.78
CA LEU A 177 -21.56 -31.28 11.92
C LEU A 177 -21.52 -32.79 11.71
N MET A 178 -21.17 -33.50 12.79
CA MET A 178 -21.31 -34.94 12.87
C MET A 178 -22.43 -35.26 13.87
N ILE A 179 -23.37 -36.06 13.42
CA ILE A 179 -24.42 -36.60 14.30
C ILE A 179 -24.21 -38.10 14.51
N THR A 180 -24.25 -38.53 15.73
CA THR A 180 -24.22 -39.94 16.10
C THR A 180 -25.49 -40.26 16.86
N LYS A 181 -26.19 -41.32 16.46
CA LYS A 181 -27.38 -41.86 17.14
C LYS A 181 -27.04 -43.21 17.75
N LYS A 182 -27.31 -43.35 19.02
CA LYS A 182 -27.15 -44.62 19.77
C LYS A 182 -28.51 -45.05 20.31
N VAL A 183 -28.64 -46.31 20.51
CA VAL A 183 -29.78 -46.96 21.18
C VAL A 183 -29.25 -47.82 22.32
N ASP A 184 -30.01 -47.92 23.40
CA ASP A 184 -29.63 -48.65 24.59
C ASP A 184 -29.57 -50.18 24.38
N LYS A 185 -30.47 -50.71 23.52
CA LYS A 185 -30.54 -52.14 23.15
C LYS A 185 -30.82 -52.31 21.66
N THR A 186 -30.46 -53.45 21.12
CA THR A 186 -30.71 -53.83 19.73
C THR A 186 -32.01 -54.64 19.55
N THR A 187 -32.65 -55.09 20.64
CA THR A 187 -33.89 -55.90 20.58
C THR A 187 -34.82 -55.48 21.70
N TYR A 188 -36.10 -55.32 21.39
CA TYR A 188 -37.17 -54.93 22.33
C TYR A 188 -38.36 -55.88 22.20
N LYS A 189 -39.15 -56.00 23.28
CA LYS A 189 -40.45 -56.65 23.30
C LYS A 189 -41.57 -55.63 23.16
N VAL A 190 -42.74 -56.06 22.78
CA VAL A 190 -43.93 -55.21 22.75
C VAL A 190 -44.17 -54.67 24.17
N GLY A 191 -44.29 -53.32 24.29
CA GLY A 191 -44.43 -52.59 25.55
C GLY A 191 -43.12 -52.09 26.17
N ASP A 192 -41.95 -52.47 25.64
CA ASP A 192 -40.65 -51.94 26.12
C ASP A 192 -40.49 -50.45 25.69
N ILE A 193 -39.80 -49.72 26.56
CA ILE A 193 -39.36 -48.36 26.26
C ILE A 193 -37.99 -48.41 25.58
N CYS A 194 -37.81 -47.70 24.48
CA CYS A 194 -36.56 -47.57 23.77
C CYS A 194 -35.99 -46.18 23.99
N GLU A 195 -34.76 -46.09 24.45
CA GLU A 195 -34.06 -44.86 24.63
C GLU A 195 -33.05 -44.62 23.49
N TYR A 196 -33.13 -43.45 22.87
CA TYR A 196 -32.17 -43.01 21.88
C TYR A 196 -31.37 -41.81 22.38
N GLN A 197 -30.05 -41.91 22.21
CA GLN A 197 -29.14 -40.83 22.45
C GLN A 197 -28.67 -40.26 21.12
N LEU A 198 -28.79 -38.94 20.96
CA LEU A 198 -28.26 -38.17 19.84
C LEU A 198 -27.10 -37.32 20.36
N VAL A 199 -25.94 -37.46 19.73
CA VAL A 199 -24.77 -36.60 19.97
C VAL A 199 -24.49 -35.83 18.70
N VAL A 200 -24.50 -34.50 18.83
CA VAL A 200 -24.14 -33.59 17.72
C VAL A 200 -22.83 -32.91 18.10
N MET A 201 -21.84 -32.99 17.24
CA MET A 201 -20.53 -32.40 17.43
C MET A 201 -20.14 -31.58 16.19
N GLN A 202 -19.53 -30.45 16.39
CA GLN A 202 -18.81 -29.72 15.34
C GLN A 202 -17.44 -30.39 15.13
N THR A 203 -17.12 -30.73 13.87
CA THR A 203 -15.92 -31.50 13.53
C THR A 203 -14.77 -30.64 13.01
N ILE A 204 -15.04 -29.36 12.67
CA ILE A 204 -14.00 -28.41 12.28
C ILE A 204 -13.78 -27.42 13.43
N LYS A 205 -12.54 -27.37 13.88
CA LYS A 205 -12.12 -26.43 14.92
C LYS A 205 -12.17 -25.01 14.33
N ASP A 206 -12.66 -24.06 15.10
CA ASP A 206 -12.75 -22.63 14.71
C ASP A 206 -13.69 -22.33 13.52
N ALA A 207 -14.74 -23.16 13.33
CA ALA A 207 -15.82 -22.91 12.37
C ALA A 207 -17.09 -22.37 13.07
#